data_ef173d8ef182cd0014e0ba9d479f0fba
#
_entry.id   ef173d8ef182cd0014e0ba9d479f0fba
#
_cell.length_a   1.000
_cell.length_b   1.000
_cell.length_c   1.000
_cell.angle_alpha   90.00
_cell.angle_beta   90.00
_cell.angle_gamma   90.00
#
_symmetry.space_group_name_H-M   'P 1'
#
loop_
_entity.id
_entity.type
_entity.pdbx_description
1 polymer ?
#
loop_
_entity_poly.entity_id
_entity_poly.type
_entity_poly.pdbx_seq_one_letter_code
_entity_poly.pdbx_strand_id
1 'polypeptide(L)'
;MLKVAHSILLVNKKYVLQLRDNKPKLLAPGKWSLFGGAINEGEAPEIGIVREIKEELCLSPENFRFLWNYERKNDLGTLTSYFFFEADVTHLWEQHQLTEGQAARCFDFKELGALDIPPFIQKILFRHHTGNPL
;
A
#
# COMPACT_ATOMS: atom_id res chain seq x y z
N MET A 1 -11.69 5.00 -15.86
CA MET A 1 -11.56 5.06 -14.40
C MET A 1 -10.12 4.73 -14.03
N LEU A 2 -9.52 5.51 -13.15
CA LEU A 2 -8.20 5.21 -12.61
C LEU A 2 -8.27 3.95 -11.76
N LYS A 3 -7.31 3.05 -11.93
CA LYS A 3 -7.19 1.82 -11.14
C LYS A 3 -5.86 1.82 -10.42
N VAL A 4 -5.90 1.50 -9.13
CA VAL A 4 -4.72 1.49 -8.25
C VAL A 4 -4.68 0.17 -7.50
N ALA A 5 -3.51 -0.42 -7.39
CA ALA A 5 -3.27 -1.59 -6.56
C ALA A 5 -2.41 -1.20 -5.37
N HIS A 6 -2.87 -1.51 -4.16
CA HIS A 6 -2.12 -1.32 -2.92
C HIS A 6 -1.89 -2.66 -2.24
N SER A 7 -0.78 -2.80 -1.56
CA SER A 7 -0.46 -4.01 -0.82
C SER A 7 -0.26 -3.73 0.67
N ILE A 8 -0.95 -4.53 1.48
CA ILE A 8 -0.67 -4.63 2.90
C ILE A 8 0.44 -5.66 3.04
N LEU A 9 1.66 -5.20 3.20
CA LEU A 9 2.83 -6.05 3.40
C LEU A 9 3.06 -6.24 4.89
N LEU A 10 3.35 -7.47 5.29
CA LEU A 10 3.56 -7.82 6.69
C LEU A 10 4.98 -8.36 6.89
N VAL A 11 5.62 -7.90 7.97
CA VAL A 11 6.91 -8.41 8.44
C VAL A 11 6.74 -8.74 9.92
N ASN A 12 6.81 -10.02 10.28
CA ASN A 12 6.54 -10.46 11.64
C ASN A 12 5.23 -9.88 12.20
N LYS A 13 4.17 -9.90 11.38
CA LYS A 13 2.84 -9.37 11.68
C LYS A 13 2.77 -7.84 11.83
N LYS A 14 3.85 -7.13 11.59
CA LYS A 14 3.88 -5.67 11.57
C LYS A 14 3.54 -5.16 10.17
N TYR A 15 2.92 -3.99 10.12
CA TYR A 15 2.56 -3.34 8.86
C TYR A 15 3.74 -2.60 8.27
N VAL A 16 4.00 -2.83 6.99
CA VAL A 16 5.04 -2.12 6.24
C VAL A 16 4.41 -0.91 5.59
N LEU A 17 4.88 0.27 5.92
CA LEU A 17 4.42 1.51 5.31
C LEU A 17 5.58 2.27 4.70
N GLN A 18 5.25 3.07 3.68
CA GLN A 18 6.20 4.03 3.10
C GLN A 18 5.88 5.44 3.57
N LEU A 19 6.91 6.21 3.85
CA LEU A 19 6.78 7.66 3.98
C LEU A 19 6.94 8.25 2.58
N ARG A 20 5.87 8.82 2.03
CA ARG A 20 5.86 9.36 0.68
C ARG A 20 6.66 10.65 0.61
N ASP A 21 7.21 10.93 -0.58
CA ASP A 21 7.89 12.21 -0.82
C ASP A 21 6.93 13.38 -0.59
N ASN A 22 7.46 14.47 -0.04
CA ASN A 22 6.67 15.67 0.23
C ASN A 22 6.64 16.58 -1.01
N LYS A 23 5.98 16.11 -2.08
CA LYS A 23 5.82 16.86 -3.34
C LYS A 23 4.35 17.21 -3.52
N PRO A 24 3.99 18.50 -3.74
CA PRO A 24 2.59 18.93 -3.78
C PRO A 24 1.71 18.24 -4.83
N LYS A 25 2.32 17.74 -5.91
CA LYS A 25 1.58 17.06 -6.99
C LYS A 25 1.28 15.60 -6.71
N LEU A 26 1.84 15.03 -5.64
CA LEU A 26 1.59 13.63 -5.28
C LEU A 26 0.32 13.50 -4.47
N LEU A 27 -0.31 12.32 -4.54
CA LEU A 27 -1.32 11.93 -3.56
C LEU A 27 -0.63 11.67 -2.22
N ALA A 28 -1.26 12.14 -1.12
CA ALA A 28 -0.75 11.97 0.24
C ALA A 28 0.73 12.38 0.40
N PRO A 29 1.14 13.60 -0.02
CA PRO A 29 2.53 14.02 0.07
C PRO A 29 2.98 14.09 1.54
N GLY A 30 4.17 13.54 1.83
CA GLY A 30 4.74 13.56 3.17
C GLY A 30 4.02 12.71 4.20
N LYS A 31 3.09 11.84 3.78
CA LYS A 31 2.33 10.97 4.67
C LYS A 31 2.78 9.52 4.55
N TRP A 32 2.49 8.75 5.59
CA TRP A 32 2.69 7.30 5.56
C TRP A 32 1.53 6.64 4.81
N SER A 33 1.84 5.68 3.95
CA SER A 33 0.83 4.97 3.18
C SER A 33 1.30 3.57 2.81
N LEU A 34 0.42 2.83 2.12
CA LEU A 34 0.75 1.50 1.60
C LEU A 34 1.63 1.62 0.35
N PHE A 35 2.39 0.56 0.07
CA PHE A 35 3.09 0.41 -1.20
C PHE A 35 2.11 -0.02 -2.30
N GLY A 36 2.35 0.45 -3.50
CA GLY A 36 1.52 0.17 -4.66
C GLY A 36 1.49 1.35 -5.61
N GLY A 37 0.64 1.29 -6.61
CA GLY A 37 0.53 2.37 -7.58
C GLY A 37 -0.50 2.09 -8.64
N ALA A 38 -0.50 2.93 -9.68
CA ALA A 38 -1.45 2.84 -10.77
C ALA A 38 -1.27 1.55 -11.56
N ILE A 39 -2.39 0.92 -11.90
CA ILE A 39 -2.41 -0.24 -12.78
C ILE A 39 -2.39 0.26 -14.22
N ASN A 40 -1.55 -0.32 -15.06
CA ASN A 40 -1.46 0.06 -16.47
C ASN A 40 -2.70 -0.41 -17.23
N GLU A 41 -3.01 0.28 -18.33
CA GLU A 41 -4.10 -0.12 -19.20
C GLU A 41 -3.88 -1.55 -19.71
N GLY A 42 -4.91 -2.38 -19.60
CA GLY A 42 -4.84 -3.79 -20.01
C GLY A 42 -4.13 -4.71 -19.01
N GLU A 43 -3.59 -4.17 -17.93
CA GLU A 43 -2.91 -4.95 -16.89
C GLU A 43 -3.92 -5.44 -15.85
N ALA A 44 -3.88 -6.72 -15.49
CA ALA A 44 -4.69 -7.23 -14.40
C ALA A 44 -4.17 -6.71 -13.05
N PRO A 45 -5.04 -6.46 -12.06
CA PRO A 45 -4.59 -5.99 -10.75
C PRO A 45 -3.54 -6.88 -10.09
N GLU A 46 -3.66 -8.20 -10.23
CA GLU A 46 -2.71 -9.18 -9.68
C GLU A 46 -1.32 -9.04 -10.27
N ILE A 47 -1.25 -8.67 -11.54
CA ILE A 47 0.03 -8.41 -12.23
C ILE A 47 0.56 -7.04 -11.83
N GLY A 48 -0.33 -6.06 -11.73
CA GLY A 48 0.04 -4.71 -11.33
C GLY A 48 0.70 -4.64 -9.97
N ILE A 49 0.15 -5.34 -8.98
CA ILE A 49 0.73 -5.32 -7.63
C ILE A 49 2.12 -5.97 -7.60
N VAL A 50 2.32 -7.06 -8.32
CA VAL A 50 3.63 -7.72 -8.41
C VAL A 50 4.65 -6.75 -9.01
N ARG A 51 4.29 -6.08 -10.10
CA ARG A 51 5.15 -5.10 -10.77
C ARG A 51 5.49 -3.93 -9.86
N GLU A 52 4.48 -3.35 -9.20
CA GLU A 52 4.67 -2.18 -8.34
C GLU A 52 5.60 -2.48 -7.15
N ILE A 53 5.41 -3.62 -6.49
CA ILE A 53 6.25 -3.97 -5.34
C ILE A 53 7.69 -4.25 -5.80
N LYS A 54 7.87 -4.85 -6.97
CA LYS A 54 9.21 -5.03 -7.52
C LYS A 54 9.87 -3.70 -7.84
N GLU A 55 9.14 -2.76 -8.42
CA GLU A 55 9.66 -1.43 -8.74
C GLU A 55 10.03 -0.65 -7.48
N GLU A 56 9.18 -0.68 -6.46
CA GLU A 56 9.35 0.17 -5.27
C GLU A 56 10.28 -0.41 -4.21
N LEU A 57 10.31 -1.72 -4.06
CA LEU A 57 11.04 -2.39 -2.97
C LEU A 57 12.06 -3.42 -3.46
N CYS A 58 12.12 -3.70 -4.76
CA CYS A 58 12.96 -4.76 -5.32
C CYS A 58 12.67 -6.15 -4.72
N LEU A 59 11.44 -6.37 -4.31
CA LEU A 59 10.96 -7.64 -3.77
C LEU A 59 9.97 -8.29 -4.74
N SER A 60 9.97 -9.64 -4.77
CA SER A 60 9.07 -10.43 -5.60
C SER A 60 8.37 -11.49 -4.75
N PRO A 61 7.44 -11.09 -3.86
CA PRO A 61 6.67 -12.07 -3.09
C PRO A 61 5.84 -12.95 -4.03
N GLU A 62 5.72 -14.24 -3.71
CA GLU A 62 4.93 -15.19 -4.49
C GLU A 62 3.55 -15.46 -3.87
N ASN A 63 3.26 -14.86 -2.72
CA ASN A 63 2.11 -15.16 -1.89
C ASN A 63 1.12 -14.01 -1.78
N PHE A 64 1.00 -13.17 -2.81
CA PHE A 64 -0.02 -12.14 -2.81
C PHE A 64 -1.42 -12.75 -2.77
N ARG A 65 -2.26 -12.20 -1.88
CA ARG A 65 -3.65 -12.58 -1.75
C ARG A 65 -4.52 -11.35 -1.95
N PHE A 66 -5.50 -11.44 -2.86
CA PHE A 66 -6.48 -10.36 -3.06
C PHE A 66 -7.38 -10.25 -1.83
N LEU A 67 -7.59 -9.03 -1.37
CA LEU A 67 -8.44 -8.74 -0.22
C LEU A 67 -9.76 -8.10 -0.64
N TRP A 68 -9.68 -6.88 -1.18
CA TRP A 68 -10.89 -6.07 -1.44
C TRP A 68 -10.70 -5.16 -2.64
N ASN A 69 -11.83 -4.77 -3.22
CA ASN A 69 -11.92 -3.70 -4.20
C ASN A 69 -12.87 -2.62 -3.66
N TYR A 70 -12.42 -1.37 -3.69
CA TYR A 70 -13.23 -0.21 -3.32
C TYR A 70 -13.19 0.82 -4.43
N GLU A 71 -14.35 1.40 -4.74
CA GLU A 71 -14.43 2.52 -5.68
C GLU A 71 -14.79 3.78 -4.91
N ARG A 72 -14.00 4.83 -5.07
CA ARG A 72 -14.22 6.14 -4.46
C ARG A 72 -13.41 7.20 -5.17
N LYS A 73 -13.79 8.46 -4.97
CA LYS A 73 -12.95 9.58 -5.42
C LYS A 73 -11.71 9.67 -4.54
N ASN A 74 -10.55 9.84 -5.17
CA ASN A 74 -9.31 10.10 -4.44
C ASN A 74 -9.27 11.56 -3.94
N ASP A 75 -8.19 11.94 -3.25
CA ASP A 75 -8.06 13.28 -2.66
C ASP A 75 -7.97 14.40 -3.71
N LEU A 76 -7.72 14.05 -4.97
CA LEU A 76 -7.75 14.98 -6.10
C LEU A 76 -9.11 15.02 -6.82
N GLY A 77 -10.11 14.29 -6.29
CA GLY A 77 -11.45 14.25 -6.87
C GLY A 77 -11.63 13.29 -8.04
N THR A 78 -10.64 12.46 -8.33
CA THR A 78 -10.68 11.49 -9.43
C THR A 78 -11.32 10.18 -8.97
N LEU A 79 -12.35 9.72 -9.69
CA LEU A 79 -12.97 8.43 -9.41
C LEU A 79 -11.95 7.31 -9.65
N THR A 80 -11.70 6.50 -8.61
CA THR A 80 -10.62 5.52 -8.58
C THR A 80 -11.14 4.18 -8.06
N SER A 81 -10.72 3.10 -8.72
CA SER A 81 -10.95 1.73 -8.25
C SER A 81 -9.68 1.25 -7.54
N TYR A 82 -9.79 0.97 -6.25
CA TYR A 82 -8.67 0.52 -5.42
C TYR A 82 -8.76 -0.99 -5.23
N PHE A 83 -7.68 -1.67 -5.57
CA PHE A 83 -7.53 -3.11 -5.35
C PHE A 83 -6.51 -3.33 -4.24
N PHE A 84 -6.92 -3.99 -3.16
CA PHE A 84 -6.04 -4.25 -2.02
C PHE A 84 -5.63 -5.70 -1.98
N PHE A 85 -4.32 -5.90 -1.80
CA PHE A 85 -3.69 -7.21 -1.68
C PHE A 85 -2.92 -7.29 -0.36
N GLU A 86 -2.60 -8.50 0.04
CA GLU A 86 -1.80 -8.79 1.23
C GLU A 86 -0.67 -9.75 0.86
N ALA A 87 0.49 -9.56 1.43
CA ALA A 87 1.57 -10.53 1.35
C ALA A 87 2.45 -10.45 2.59
N ASP A 88 2.85 -11.62 3.12
CA ASP A 88 3.85 -11.69 4.17
C ASP A 88 5.22 -11.69 3.51
N VAL A 89 6.05 -10.71 3.84
CA VAL A 89 7.39 -10.55 3.28
C VAL A 89 8.49 -10.68 4.33
N THR A 90 8.16 -11.30 5.46
CA THR A 90 9.10 -11.46 6.57
C THR A 90 10.45 -12.01 6.13
N HIS A 91 10.45 -13.07 5.31
CA HIS A 91 11.69 -13.71 4.86
C HIS A 91 12.41 -13.00 3.72
N LEU A 92 11.77 -12.00 3.12
CA LEU A 92 12.35 -11.21 2.03
C LEU A 92 12.82 -9.83 2.47
N TRP A 93 12.37 -9.38 3.65
CA TRP A 93 12.52 -7.98 4.06
C TRP A 93 13.96 -7.49 4.12
N GLU A 94 14.89 -8.32 4.52
CA GLU A 94 16.31 -7.94 4.57
C GLU A 94 16.89 -7.57 3.21
N GLN A 95 16.26 -8.05 2.12
CA GLN A 95 16.71 -7.82 0.75
C GLN A 95 16.09 -6.60 0.11
N HIS A 96 15.13 -5.94 0.79
CA HIS A 96 14.43 -4.81 0.18
C HIS A 96 15.37 -3.63 -0.08
N GLN A 97 15.08 -2.91 -1.16
CA GLN A 97 15.76 -1.68 -1.52
C GLN A 97 14.69 -0.65 -1.88
N LEU A 98 14.59 0.41 -1.09
CA LEU A 98 13.62 1.47 -1.35
C LEU A 98 14.08 2.30 -2.55
N THR A 99 13.25 2.41 -3.58
CA THR A 99 13.57 3.16 -4.80
C THR A 99 12.86 4.50 -4.88
N GLU A 100 11.74 4.65 -4.18
CA GLU A 100 10.97 5.90 -4.14
C GLU A 100 10.52 6.17 -2.70
N GLY A 101 10.19 7.43 -2.41
CA GLY A 101 9.76 7.85 -1.09
C GLY A 101 10.93 8.12 -0.16
N GLN A 102 10.62 8.51 1.06
CA GLN A 102 11.62 8.91 2.06
C GLN A 102 12.03 7.75 2.97
N ALA A 103 11.13 6.80 3.24
CA ALA A 103 11.41 5.68 4.14
C ALA A 103 10.43 4.54 3.92
N ALA A 104 10.87 3.34 4.28
CA ALA A 104 10.04 2.15 4.42
C ALA A 104 10.28 1.61 5.83
N ARG A 105 9.22 1.45 6.62
CA ARG A 105 9.33 0.98 8.01
C ARG A 105 8.18 0.06 8.38
N CYS A 106 8.43 -0.78 9.39
CA CYS A 106 7.46 -1.71 9.95
C CYS A 106 6.89 -1.15 11.25
N PHE A 107 5.57 -1.23 11.40
CA PHE A 107 4.87 -0.69 12.56
C PHE A 107 3.89 -1.72 13.12
N ASP A 108 3.84 -1.83 14.45
CA ASP A 108 2.73 -2.52 15.09
C ASP A 108 1.45 -1.72 14.89
N PHE A 109 0.30 -2.40 14.91
CA PHE A 109 -0.98 -1.73 14.72
C PHE A 109 -1.18 -0.57 15.72
N LYS A 110 -0.79 -0.77 16.98
CA LYS A 110 -0.93 0.25 18.03
C LYS A 110 -0.12 1.51 17.76
N GLU A 111 0.92 1.44 16.93
CA GLU A 111 1.76 2.59 16.58
C GLU A 111 1.14 3.45 15.48
N LEU A 112 0.19 2.89 14.72
CA LEU A 112 -0.37 3.56 13.54
C LEU A 112 -1.13 4.84 13.88
N GLY A 113 -1.75 4.91 15.06
CA GLY A 113 -2.49 6.08 15.50
C GLY A 113 -1.65 7.33 15.68
N ALA A 114 -0.32 7.17 15.86
CA ALA A 114 0.61 8.30 16.00
C ALA A 114 1.16 8.79 14.66
N LEU A 115 0.84 8.11 13.56
CA LEU A 115 1.36 8.43 12.24
C LEU A 115 0.36 9.27 11.44
N ASP A 116 0.89 10.14 10.58
CA ASP A 116 0.07 10.87 9.61
C ASP A 116 -0.21 9.97 8.42
N ILE A 117 -1.35 9.29 8.45
CA ILE A 117 -1.82 8.35 7.42
C ILE A 117 -3.13 8.91 6.85
N PRO A 118 -3.32 8.90 5.51
CA PRO A 118 -4.60 9.33 4.94
C PRO A 118 -5.78 8.56 5.54
N PRO A 119 -6.92 9.23 5.82
CA PRO A 119 -8.05 8.61 6.50
C PRO A 119 -8.56 7.32 5.86
N PHE A 120 -8.60 7.25 4.52
CA PHE A 120 -9.03 6.05 3.84
C PHE A 120 -8.09 4.86 4.11
N ILE A 121 -6.78 5.11 4.09
CA ILE A 121 -5.78 4.07 4.36
C ILE A 121 -5.85 3.64 5.83
N GLN A 122 -6.08 4.59 6.75
CA GLN A 122 -6.31 4.24 8.16
C GLN A 122 -7.48 3.25 8.31
N LYS A 123 -8.58 3.50 7.61
CA LYS A 123 -9.77 2.61 7.64
C LYS A 123 -9.45 1.24 7.06
N ILE A 124 -8.66 1.17 5.99
CA ILE A 124 -8.24 -0.09 5.38
C ILE A 124 -7.40 -0.91 6.36
N LEU A 125 -6.43 -0.27 7.03
CA LEU A 125 -5.59 -0.94 8.02
C LEU A 125 -6.41 -1.41 9.24
N PHE A 126 -7.36 -0.60 9.68
CA PHE A 126 -8.27 -0.96 10.75
C PHE A 126 -9.11 -2.19 10.39
N ARG A 127 -9.68 -2.20 9.18
CA ARG A 127 -10.42 -3.35 8.68
C ARG A 127 -9.55 -4.60 8.65
N HIS A 128 -8.32 -4.48 8.17
CA HIS A 128 -7.39 -5.59 8.10
C HIS A 128 -7.09 -6.18 9.47
N HIS A 129 -6.84 -5.30 10.44
CA HIS A 129 -6.47 -5.73 11.79
C HIS A 129 -7.63 -6.31 12.58
N THR A 130 -8.82 -5.69 12.49
CA THR A 130 -9.98 -6.08 13.30
C THR A 130 -10.91 -7.06 12.60
N GLY A 131 -10.89 -7.12 11.27
CA GLY A 131 -11.85 -7.87 10.47
C GLY A 131 -13.21 -7.18 10.32
N ASN A 132 -13.39 -5.98 10.88
CA ASN A 132 -14.63 -5.25 10.76
C ASN A 132 -14.71 -4.50 9.43
N PRO A 133 -15.86 -4.53 8.71
CA PRO A 133 -16.03 -3.78 7.48
C PRO A 133 -15.98 -2.27 7.74
N LEU A 134 -15.68 -1.53 6.68
CA LEU A 134 -15.66 -0.06 6.73
C LEU A 134 -17.05 0.52 6.92
#